data_d71e98502bed1939f25e29e1a4a61dc2
#
_entry.id   d71e98502bed1939f25e29e1a4a61dc2
#
_cell.length_a   1.000
_cell.length_b   1.000
_cell.length_c   1.000
_cell.angle_alpha   90.00
_cell.angle_beta   90.00
_cell.angle_gamma   90.00
#
_symmetry.space_group_name_H-M   'P 1'
#
loop_
_entity.id
_entity.type
_entity.pdbx_description
1 polymer ?
#
loop_
_entity_poly.entity_id
_entity_poly.type
_entity_poly.pdbx_seq_one_letter_code
_entity_poly.pdbx_strand_id
1 'polypeptide(L)'
;MEITYHLIVIGILAIYAIILYRITGKNRNTDILLWPFLTVAIAGAAAHFVMFCNYPDTFPSPVRNYILTLFFSIRYSLEMFVGNAIIFKGALSTFLDEYNNWFIIYTSLYGMAIITSGFAIFHFISRIFHNLFWLKRHKHLAKSDKSHIFIGINKASLILAED
;
A
#
# COMPACT_ATOMS: atom_id res chain seq x y z
N MET A 1 -7.35 -14.44 -23.92
CA MET A 1 -6.15 -14.17 -23.12
C MET A 1 -5.61 -15.47 -22.53
N GLU A 2 -4.33 -15.79 -22.69
CA GLU A 2 -3.79 -17.07 -22.26
C GLU A 2 -3.68 -17.16 -20.73
N ILE A 3 -4.03 -18.33 -20.17
CA ILE A 3 -3.95 -18.64 -18.72
C ILE A 3 -2.56 -18.31 -18.16
N THR A 4 -1.53 -18.42 -18.98
CA THR A 4 -0.13 -18.13 -18.64
C THR A 4 0.07 -16.71 -18.08
N TYR A 5 -0.55 -15.69 -18.67
CA TYR A 5 -0.40 -14.30 -18.20
C TYR A 5 -1.02 -14.07 -16.82
N HIS A 6 -2.16 -14.69 -16.55
CA HIS A 6 -2.80 -14.63 -15.23
C HIS A 6 -1.93 -15.30 -14.16
N LEU A 7 -1.30 -16.42 -14.47
CA LEU A 7 -0.40 -17.12 -13.55
C LEU A 7 0.86 -16.28 -13.23
N ILE A 8 1.41 -15.58 -14.24
CA ILE A 8 2.53 -14.67 -14.04
C ILE A 8 2.14 -13.54 -13.08
N VAL A 9 0.99 -12.90 -13.30
CA VAL A 9 0.50 -11.82 -12.44
C VAL A 9 0.30 -12.32 -11.00
N ILE A 10 -0.35 -13.47 -10.83
CA ILE A 10 -0.57 -14.08 -9.50
C ILE A 10 0.78 -14.34 -8.81
N GLY A 11 1.76 -14.87 -9.53
CA GLY A 11 3.11 -15.09 -9.01
C GLY A 11 3.79 -13.81 -8.53
N ILE A 12 3.73 -12.75 -9.33
CA ILE A 12 4.27 -11.43 -8.98
C ILE A 12 3.60 -10.89 -7.71
N LEU A 13 2.27 -10.94 -7.64
CA LEU A 13 1.51 -10.45 -6.50
C LEU A 13 1.78 -11.26 -5.22
N ALA A 14 1.92 -12.58 -5.33
CA ALA A 14 2.26 -13.44 -4.20
C ALA A 14 3.65 -13.11 -3.65
N ILE A 15 4.65 -12.94 -4.51
CA ILE A 15 6.00 -12.54 -4.11
C ILE A 15 5.97 -11.17 -3.44
N TYR A 16 5.26 -10.21 -4.01
CA TYR A 16 5.12 -8.88 -3.45
C TYR A 16 4.46 -8.90 -2.06
N ALA A 17 3.38 -9.64 -1.88
CA ALA A 17 2.70 -9.79 -0.60
C ALA A 17 3.62 -10.41 0.47
N ILE A 18 4.43 -11.42 0.10
CA ILE A 18 5.42 -12.03 1.01
C ILE A 18 6.48 -11.01 1.42
N ILE A 19 6.99 -10.21 0.48
CA ILE A 19 7.97 -9.16 0.76
C ILE A 19 7.38 -8.13 1.73
N LEU A 20 6.16 -7.63 1.46
CA LEU A 20 5.46 -6.70 2.35
C LEU A 20 5.26 -7.29 3.73
N TYR A 21 4.80 -8.53 3.82
CA TYR A 21 4.62 -9.22 5.10
C TYR A 21 5.92 -9.30 5.90
N ARG A 22 7.04 -9.65 5.26
CA ARG A 22 8.36 -9.71 5.92
C ARG A 22 8.83 -8.34 6.41
N ILE A 23 8.63 -7.29 5.60
CA ILE A 23 9.04 -5.94 5.94
C ILE A 23 8.20 -5.41 7.10
N THR A 24 6.89 -5.57 7.04
CA THR A 24 5.96 -5.06 8.07
C THR A 24 5.96 -5.89 9.35
N GLY A 25 6.13 -7.21 9.25
CA GLY A 25 6.14 -8.12 10.39
C GLY A 25 7.35 -7.94 11.30
N LYS A 26 8.50 -7.53 10.76
CA LYS A 26 9.73 -7.32 11.52
C LYS A 26 9.80 -5.95 12.22
N ASN A 27 9.09 -4.96 11.69
CA ASN A 27 9.16 -3.59 12.17
C ASN A 27 7.75 -3.05 12.47
N ARG A 28 7.51 -2.62 13.70
CA ARG A 28 6.25 -1.98 14.10
C ARG A 28 6.12 -0.52 13.62
N ASN A 29 7.07 -0.02 12.85
CA ASN A 29 7.09 1.37 12.41
C ASN A 29 6.26 1.55 11.14
N THR A 30 5.26 2.42 11.18
CA THR A 30 4.37 2.72 10.04
C THR A 30 5.10 3.34 8.85
N ASP A 31 6.25 3.99 9.10
CA ASP A 31 7.03 4.68 8.08
C ASP A 31 7.58 3.73 7.02
N ILE A 32 7.68 2.45 7.36
CA ILE A 32 8.16 1.41 6.44
C ILE A 32 7.21 1.18 5.27
N LEU A 33 5.89 1.37 5.47
CA LEU A 33 4.90 1.25 4.40
C LEU A 33 4.96 2.42 3.40
N LEU A 34 5.60 3.53 3.77
CA LEU A 34 5.75 4.68 2.89
C LEU A 34 6.55 4.32 1.62
N TRP A 35 7.62 3.53 1.76
CA TRP A 35 8.47 3.16 0.63
C TRP A 35 7.77 2.28 -0.41
N PRO A 36 7.10 1.17 -0.04
CA PRO A 36 6.27 0.41 -0.97
C PRO A 36 5.18 1.26 -1.61
N PHE A 37 4.53 2.13 -0.85
CA PHE A 37 3.53 3.05 -1.38
C PHE A 37 4.12 3.97 -2.45
N LEU A 38 5.24 4.64 -2.16
CA LEU A 38 5.89 5.56 -3.09
C LEU A 38 6.39 4.83 -4.34
N THR A 39 7.00 3.65 -4.19
CA THR A 39 7.50 2.89 -5.35
C THR A 39 6.38 2.47 -6.27
N VAL A 40 5.27 1.97 -5.75
CA VAL A 40 4.11 1.58 -6.56
C VAL A 40 3.42 2.81 -7.17
N ALA A 41 3.32 3.92 -6.43
CA ALA A 41 2.74 5.16 -6.93
C ALA A 41 3.57 5.75 -8.09
N ILE A 42 4.90 5.79 -7.98
CA ILE A 42 5.79 6.28 -9.02
C ILE A 42 5.74 5.37 -10.25
N ALA A 43 5.82 4.05 -10.04
CA ALA A 43 5.75 3.08 -11.14
C ALA A 43 4.38 3.15 -11.86
N GLY A 44 3.29 3.27 -11.10
CA GLY A 44 1.95 3.47 -11.65
C GLY A 44 1.82 4.77 -12.43
N ALA A 45 2.37 5.88 -11.93
CA ALA A 45 2.38 7.16 -12.65
C ALA A 45 3.19 7.07 -13.95
N ALA A 46 4.35 6.42 -13.92
CA ALA A 46 5.17 6.19 -15.11
C ALA A 46 4.44 5.33 -16.15
N ALA A 47 3.79 4.25 -15.72
CA ALA A 47 3.01 3.40 -16.61
C ALA A 47 1.87 4.16 -17.29
N HIS A 48 1.07 4.94 -16.52
CA HIS A 48 0.01 5.76 -17.09
C HIS A 48 0.56 6.83 -18.04
N PHE A 49 1.67 7.48 -17.69
CA PHE A 49 2.29 8.49 -18.55
C PHE A 49 2.70 7.90 -19.89
N VAL A 50 3.36 6.72 -19.88
CA VAL A 50 3.77 6.03 -21.10
C VAL A 50 2.55 5.61 -21.94
N MET A 51 1.48 5.10 -21.28
CA MET A 51 0.24 4.73 -21.96
C MET A 51 -0.41 5.94 -22.64
N PHE A 52 -0.54 7.07 -21.96
CA PHE A 52 -1.14 8.27 -22.52
C PHE A 52 -0.32 8.89 -23.65
N CYS A 53 1.01 8.82 -23.58
CA CYS A 53 1.87 9.38 -24.62
C CYS A 53 1.91 8.50 -25.89
N ASN A 54 1.89 7.16 -25.72
CA ASN A 54 2.07 6.23 -26.82
C ASN A 54 0.76 5.79 -27.48
N TYR A 55 -0.38 5.92 -26.76
CA TYR A 55 -1.70 5.47 -27.23
C TYR A 55 -2.77 6.56 -27.08
N PRO A 56 -2.55 7.76 -27.70
CA PRO A 56 -3.46 8.90 -27.53
C PRO A 56 -4.86 8.65 -28.10
N ASP A 57 -4.99 7.77 -29.09
CA ASP A 57 -6.27 7.44 -29.70
C ASP A 57 -7.12 6.52 -28.83
N THR A 58 -6.48 5.68 -28.04
CA THR A 58 -7.16 4.74 -27.12
C THR A 58 -7.50 5.43 -25.80
N PHE A 59 -6.60 6.25 -25.32
CA PHE A 59 -6.80 7.02 -24.09
C PHE A 59 -6.92 8.49 -24.47
N PRO A 60 -8.14 9.04 -24.59
CA PRO A 60 -8.32 10.44 -24.89
C PRO A 60 -7.64 11.28 -23.81
N SER A 61 -6.38 11.59 -24.07
CA SER A 61 -5.65 12.53 -23.26
C SER A 61 -6.33 13.89 -23.46
N PRO A 62 -6.87 14.51 -22.43
CA PRO A 62 -7.46 15.84 -22.56
C PRO A 62 -6.40 16.87 -22.99
N VAL A 63 -5.15 16.43 -23.23
CA VAL A 63 -4.07 17.39 -23.18
C VAL A 63 -2.95 17.09 -24.16
N ARG A 64 -2.77 17.99 -25.11
CA ARG A 64 -1.53 18.15 -25.87
C ARG A 64 -0.35 18.67 -25.02
N ASN A 65 -0.48 18.70 -23.70
CA ASN A 65 0.51 19.27 -22.79
C ASN A 65 1.04 18.18 -21.85
N TYR A 66 2.31 17.83 -21.98
CA TYR A 66 3.01 16.82 -21.18
C TYR A 66 2.89 17.04 -19.66
N ILE A 67 2.84 18.30 -19.20
CA ILE A 67 2.71 18.61 -17.78
C ILE A 67 1.36 18.14 -17.24
N LEU A 68 0.27 18.42 -17.96
CA LEU A 68 -1.05 17.97 -17.57
C LEU A 68 -1.18 16.44 -17.68
N THR A 69 -0.59 15.82 -18.68
CA THR A 69 -0.51 14.35 -18.80
C THR A 69 0.19 13.76 -17.58
N LEU A 70 1.27 14.38 -17.09
CA LEU A 70 1.96 13.94 -15.87
C LEU A 70 1.04 14.03 -14.63
N PHE A 71 0.33 15.16 -14.45
CA PHE A 71 -0.60 15.31 -13.35
C PHE A 71 -1.72 14.27 -13.37
N PHE A 72 -2.31 14.00 -14.53
CA PHE A 72 -3.30 12.94 -14.69
C PHE A 72 -2.71 11.56 -14.39
N SER A 73 -1.50 11.28 -14.85
CA SER A 73 -0.82 10.01 -14.57
C SER A 73 -0.60 9.79 -13.08
N ILE A 74 -0.19 10.81 -12.34
CA ILE A 74 -0.06 10.77 -10.88
C ILE A 74 -1.43 10.53 -10.23
N ARG A 75 -2.46 11.27 -10.64
CA ARG A 75 -3.81 11.10 -10.13
C ARG A 75 -4.31 9.67 -10.30
N TYR A 76 -4.22 9.11 -11.51
CA TYR A 76 -4.68 7.75 -11.79
C TYR A 76 -3.86 6.70 -11.05
N SER A 77 -2.58 6.92 -10.87
CA SER A 77 -1.75 6.06 -10.03
C SER A 77 -2.22 6.04 -8.57
N LEU A 78 -2.61 7.18 -8.02
CA LEU A 78 -3.16 7.26 -6.66
C LEU A 78 -4.56 6.62 -6.57
N GLU A 79 -5.38 6.74 -7.62
CA GLU A 79 -6.69 6.09 -7.69
C GLU A 79 -6.59 4.56 -7.67
N MET A 80 -5.48 3.96 -8.13
CA MET A 80 -5.24 2.52 -8.02
C MET A 80 -5.27 2.02 -6.57
N PHE A 81 -4.78 2.82 -5.61
CA PHE A 81 -4.76 2.46 -4.20
C PHE A 81 -6.15 2.45 -3.54
N VAL A 82 -7.10 3.16 -4.12
CA VAL A 82 -8.49 3.20 -3.65
C VAL A 82 -9.36 2.17 -4.38
N GLY A 83 -8.78 1.40 -5.31
CA GLY A 83 -9.51 0.43 -6.12
C GLY A 83 -10.35 1.08 -7.22
N ASN A 84 -10.15 2.37 -7.50
CA ASN A 84 -10.97 3.14 -8.44
C ASN A 84 -10.34 3.21 -9.84
N ALA A 85 -9.97 2.06 -10.40
CA ALA A 85 -9.55 1.96 -11.82
C ALA A 85 -10.73 2.10 -12.81
N ILE A 86 -11.87 2.55 -12.33
CA ILE A 86 -13.18 2.52 -13.03
C ILE A 86 -13.24 3.47 -14.22
N ILE A 87 -12.43 4.52 -14.26
CA ILE A 87 -12.51 5.60 -15.25
C ILE A 87 -12.19 5.12 -16.68
N PHE A 88 -11.50 3.99 -16.81
CA PHE A 88 -11.11 3.42 -18.10
C PHE A 88 -11.75 2.07 -18.41
N LYS A 89 -12.86 1.70 -17.79
CA LYS A 89 -13.40 0.33 -17.88
C LYS A 89 -13.51 -0.22 -19.31
N GLY A 90 -13.98 0.57 -20.26
CA GLY A 90 -14.11 0.13 -21.65
C GLY A 90 -12.78 0.16 -22.41
N ALA A 91 -12.15 1.32 -22.46
CA ALA A 91 -10.92 1.53 -23.24
C ALA A 91 -9.74 0.75 -22.67
N LEU A 92 -9.60 0.69 -21.33
CA LEU A 92 -8.53 -0.05 -20.69
C LEU A 92 -8.67 -1.57 -20.89
N SER A 93 -9.87 -2.13 -20.75
CA SER A 93 -10.08 -3.57 -20.97
C SER A 93 -9.74 -3.98 -22.39
N THR A 94 -10.22 -3.24 -23.40
CA THR A 94 -9.92 -3.50 -24.80
C THR A 94 -8.41 -3.38 -25.07
N PHE A 95 -7.77 -2.36 -24.53
CA PHE A 95 -6.33 -2.15 -24.64
C PHE A 95 -5.52 -3.30 -24.00
N LEU A 96 -5.89 -3.74 -22.82
CA LEU A 96 -5.21 -4.83 -22.12
C LEU A 96 -5.43 -6.18 -22.81
N ASP A 97 -6.57 -6.37 -23.47
CA ASP A 97 -6.83 -7.57 -24.28
C ASP A 97 -5.98 -7.61 -25.56
N GLU A 98 -5.68 -6.45 -26.13
CA GLU A 98 -4.86 -6.32 -27.33
C GLU A 98 -3.36 -6.41 -27.02
N TYR A 99 -2.91 -5.82 -25.88
CA TYR A 99 -1.49 -5.71 -25.53
C TYR A 99 -1.15 -6.52 -24.26
N ASN A 100 -0.83 -7.80 -24.43
CA ASN A 100 -0.54 -8.73 -23.33
C ASN A 100 0.55 -8.25 -22.36
N ASN A 101 1.58 -7.56 -22.85
CA ASN A 101 2.65 -7.03 -21.99
C ASN A 101 2.12 -5.95 -21.05
N TRP A 102 1.23 -5.08 -21.56
CA TRP A 102 0.60 -4.06 -20.75
C TRP A 102 -0.37 -4.67 -19.74
N PHE A 103 -1.05 -5.76 -20.10
CA PHE A 103 -1.88 -6.51 -19.17
C PHE A 103 -1.09 -6.94 -17.94
N ILE A 104 0.09 -7.57 -18.11
CA ILE A 104 0.93 -8.01 -16.99
C ILE A 104 1.36 -6.81 -16.15
N ILE A 105 1.90 -5.76 -16.77
CA ILE A 105 2.43 -4.60 -16.07
C ILE A 105 1.32 -3.90 -15.28
N TYR A 106 0.23 -3.55 -15.95
CA TYR A 106 -0.84 -2.77 -15.34
C TYR A 106 -1.57 -3.54 -14.24
N THR A 107 -1.93 -4.79 -14.49
CA THR A 107 -2.64 -5.63 -13.52
C THR A 107 -1.77 -5.93 -12.31
N SER A 108 -0.46 -6.12 -12.50
CA SER A 108 0.48 -6.28 -11.39
C SER A 108 0.58 -5.02 -10.55
N LEU A 109 0.76 -3.84 -11.17
CA LEU A 109 0.81 -2.56 -10.45
C LEU A 109 -0.48 -2.27 -9.70
N TYR A 110 -1.63 -2.51 -10.32
CA TYR A 110 -2.93 -2.35 -9.68
C TYR A 110 -3.10 -3.28 -8.48
N GLY A 111 -2.76 -4.55 -8.64
CA GLY A 111 -2.79 -5.53 -7.55
C GLY A 111 -1.83 -5.15 -6.41
N MET A 112 -0.61 -4.69 -6.74
CA MET A 112 0.35 -4.20 -5.73
C MET A 112 -0.21 -3.00 -4.97
N ALA A 113 -0.88 -2.06 -5.64
CA ALA A 113 -1.51 -0.90 -5.00
C ALA A 113 -2.58 -1.33 -4.01
N ILE A 114 -3.48 -2.26 -4.39
CA ILE A 114 -4.52 -2.80 -3.51
C ILE A 114 -3.91 -3.54 -2.32
N ILE A 115 -2.92 -4.40 -2.54
CA ILE A 115 -2.25 -5.13 -1.47
C ILE A 115 -1.59 -4.15 -0.50
N THR A 116 -0.90 -3.12 -0.99
CA THR A 116 -0.27 -2.09 -0.14
C THR A 116 -1.30 -1.36 0.71
N SER A 117 -2.43 -0.96 0.12
CA SER A 117 -3.54 -0.32 0.83
C SER A 117 -4.13 -1.24 1.90
N GLY A 118 -4.35 -2.52 1.58
CA GLY A 118 -4.83 -3.52 2.53
C GLY A 118 -3.89 -3.68 3.73
N PHE A 119 -2.58 -3.76 3.48
CA PHE A 119 -1.57 -3.81 4.55
C PHE A 119 -1.56 -2.53 5.40
N ALA A 120 -1.68 -1.35 4.78
CA ALA A 120 -1.74 -0.08 5.50
C ALA A 120 -2.96 0.00 6.43
N ILE A 121 -4.14 -0.38 5.92
CA ILE A 121 -5.38 -0.42 6.69
C ILE A 121 -5.26 -1.43 7.84
N PHE A 122 -4.77 -2.64 7.56
CA PHE A 122 -4.59 -3.67 8.58
C PHE A 122 -3.63 -3.22 9.68
N HIS A 123 -2.52 -2.58 9.31
CA HIS A 123 -1.54 -2.07 10.26
C HIS A 123 -2.10 -0.94 11.12
N PHE A 124 -2.88 -0.04 10.52
CA PHE A 124 -3.57 1.04 11.22
C PHE A 124 -4.59 0.50 12.23
N ILE A 125 -5.44 -0.44 11.81
CA ILE A 125 -6.44 -1.09 12.67
C ILE A 125 -5.75 -1.83 13.83
N SER A 126 -4.70 -2.62 13.53
CA SER A 126 -3.93 -3.35 14.53
C SER A 126 -3.34 -2.42 15.59
N ARG A 127 -2.83 -1.24 15.18
CA ARG A 127 -2.30 -0.24 16.09
C ARG A 127 -3.38 0.36 17.01
N ILE A 128 -4.57 0.65 16.47
CA ILE A 128 -5.71 1.13 17.25
C ILE A 128 -6.12 0.09 18.29
N PHE A 129 -6.29 -1.18 17.89
CA PHE A 129 -6.65 -2.24 18.82
C PHE A 129 -5.58 -2.46 19.90
N HIS A 130 -4.30 -2.44 19.53
CA HIS A 130 -3.22 -2.55 20.49
C HIS A 130 -3.24 -1.42 21.52
N ASN A 131 -3.44 -0.18 21.07
CA ASN A 131 -3.53 0.98 21.97
C ASN A 131 -4.75 0.92 22.88
N LEU A 132 -5.92 0.51 22.36
CA LEU A 132 -7.14 0.33 23.16
C LEU A 132 -6.99 -0.78 24.20
N PHE A 133 -6.36 -1.90 23.83
CA PHE A 133 -6.11 -3.01 24.73
C PHE A 133 -5.11 -2.61 25.84
N TRP A 134 -4.07 -1.84 25.47
CA TRP A 134 -3.09 -1.31 26.40
C TRP A 134 -3.73 -0.32 27.39
N LEU A 135 -4.55 0.61 26.91
CA LEU A 135 -5.32 1.53 27.74
C LEU A 135 -6.26 0.81 28.71
N LYS A 136 -6.93 -0.26 28.25
CA LYS A 136 -7.83 -1.07 29.09
C LYS A 136 -7.03 -1.80 30.19
N ARG A 137 -5.87 -2.36 29.84
CA ARG A 137 -4.97 -3.04 30.78
C ARG A 137 -4.42 -2.06 31.82
N HIS A 138 -4.00 -0.85 31.42
CA HIS A 138 -3.52 0.16 32.35
C HIS A 138 -4.61 0.69 33.28
N LYS A 139 -5.83 0.87 32.80
CA LYS A 139 -6.98 1.24 33.67
C LYS A 139 -7.25 0.16 34.70
N HIS A 140 -7.02 -1.09 34.38
CA HIS A 140 -7.21 -2.21 35.32
C HIS A 140 -6.08 -2.24 36.36
N LEU A 141 -4.84 -2.00 35.94
CA LEU A 141 -3.67 -1.91 36.83
C LEU A 141 -3.75 -0.69 37.76
N ALA A 142 -4.19 0.47 37.25
CA ALA A 142 -4.35 1.70 38.03
C ALA A 142 -5.44 1.60 39.11
N LYS A 143 -6.37 0.65 39.02
CA LYS A 143 -7.39 0.37 40.05
C LYS A 143 -6.92 -0.62 41.12
N SER A 144 -5.74 -1.20 40.96
CA SER A 144 -5.15 -2.14 41.91
C SER A 144 -4.25 -1.34 42.88
N ASP A 145 -4.57 -1.36 44.17
CA ASP A 145 -3.79 -0.69 45.23
C ASP A 145 -2.34 -1.20 45.37
N LYS A 146 -1.95 -2.19 44.57
CA LYS A 146 -0.62 -2.82 44.58
C LYS A 146 0.18 -2.59 43.30
N SER A 147 -0.26 -1.68 42.41
CA SER A 147 0.45 -1.46 41.14
C SER A 147 1.32 -0.21 41.20
N HIS A 148 2.62 -0.40 41.00
CA HIS A 148 3.58 0.67 40.82
C HIS A 148 3.82 0.88 39.32
N ILE A 149 3.62 2.13 38.84
CA ILE A 149 3.87 2.50 37.44
C ILE A 149 5.23 3.20 37.37
N PHE A 150 6.22 2.53 36.81
CA PHE A 150 7.52 3.14 36.53
C PHE A 150 7.47 3.86 35.17
N ILE A 151 7.66 5.18 35.18
CA ILE A 151 7.77 6.01 33.98
C ILE A 151 9.25 6.21 33.69
N GLY A 152 9.75 5.42 32.75
CA GLY A 152 11.17 5.42 32.38
C GLY A 152 11.99 4.40 33.17
N ILE A 153 12.50 3.41 32.45
CA ILE A 153 13.39 2.39 33.04
C ILE A 153 14.81 2.94 33.01
N ASN A 154 15.29 3.45 34.15
CA ASN A 154 16.69 3.75 34.36
C ASN A 154 17.21 2.89 35.54
N LYS A 155 18.52 2.95 35.80
CA LYS A 155 19.11 2.18 36.90
C LYS A 155 18.48 2.48 38.26
N ALA A 156 18.02 3.70 38.51
CA ALA A 156 17.38 4.10 39.75
C ALA A 156 15.98 3.50 39.93
N SER A 157 15.22 3.39 38.82
CA SER A 157 13.88 2.75 38.86
C SER A 157 13.94 1.23 39.03
N LEU A 158 15.05 0.58 38.65
CA LEU A 158 15.29 -0.84 38.91
C LEU A 158 15.59 -1.10 40.39
N ILE A 159 16.39 -0.25 41.03
CA ILE A 159 16.70 -0.39 42.46
C ILE A 159 15.45 -0.21 43.33
N LEU A 160 14.55 0.72 42.97
CA LEU A 160 13.27 0.93 43.68
C LEU A 160 12.27 -0.21 43.49
N ALA A 161 12.47 -1.08 42.50
CA ALA A 161 11.60 -2.23 42.26
C ALA A 161 12.04 -3.51 43.00
N GLU A 162 13.28 -3.52 43.56
CA GLU A 162 13.85 -4.62 44.34
C GLU A 162 13.61 -4.50 45.85
N ASP A 163 13.27 -3.28 46.36
CA ASP A 163 12.86 -3.02 47.74
C ASP A 163 11.32 -3.22 47.89
#